data_74129479d012a3433ee94fad9602d54d
#
_entry.id   74129479d012a3433ee94fad9602d54d
#
_cell.length_a   1.000
_cell.length_b   1.000
_cell.length_c   1.000
_cell.angle_alpha   90.00
_cell.angle_beta   90.00
_cell.angle_gamma   90.00
#
_symmetry.space_group_name_H-M   'P 1'
#
loop_
_entity.id
_entity.type
_entity.pdbx_description
1 polymer ?
#
loop_
_entity_poly.entity_id
_entity_poly.type
_entity_poly.pdbx_seq_one_letter_code
_entity_poly.pdbx_strand_id
1 'polypeptide(L)'
;MKIQKIIIDNYRGVNVPTEITLNDFTCIVGKNDAGKSTILKALDIFLNDGNVSVDDRNIYSQNDIISVEVAFLCNGEEITIDDAIKSTFMEEELVDSDGLLHIKKTWDTIQKAIKPKVYIKRKKYEQDDFLLIPEKNLMQLCQKNDIATIKGNGEEYNNREKRTKLREYYQVNNFAFSYVYEEFPTSGQTRLKKISDAYKSLQPSFEFFRADSSLSDSDTSVQKYFKDKASRVLKEQVNTDDIEESIRTNIKSSLQTITDKINSVLDEDEQVYAQVDFDWSKLISTVFKCKKDDSNVPLSARGDGFRRITMMSYFEMLAQEKHQDNMIFGFEEPETFLHPETQKLLYNKLKAMKENGYQVLITTHSPNIVAETDIADIIYVQRQ
;
A
#
# COMPACT_ATOMS: atom_id res chain seq x y z
N MET A 1 -1.93 -10.26 4.70
CA MET A 1 -1.81 -9.33 5.87
C MET A 1 -3.04 -8.44 5.95
N LYS A 2 -3.59 -8.19 7.17
CA LYS A 2 -4.72 -7.25 7.42
C LYS A 2 -4.29 -6.20 8.42
N ILE A 3 -4.83 -4.98 8.31
CA ILE A 3 -4.54 -3.93 9.30
C ILE A 3 -5.43 -4.15 10.53
N GLN A 4 -4.82 -4.19 11.71
CA GLN A 4 -5.52 -4.26 13.00
C GLN A 4 -5.52 -2.94 13.73
N LYS A 5 -4.43 -2.17 13.63
CA LYS A 5 -4.31 -0.87 14.31
C LYS A 5 -3.60 0.14 13.41
N ILE A 6 -3.97 1.39 13.56
CA ILE A 6 -3.22 2.54 13.07
C ILE A 6 -2.96 3.49 14.22
N ILE A 7 -1.73 4.01 14.32
CA ILE A 7 -1.35 5.03 15.29
C ILE A 7 -0.90 6.25 14.49
N ILE A 8 -1.56 7.36 14.71
CA ILE A 8 -1.30 8.62 14.00
C ILE A 8 -0.79 9.64 15.02
N ASP A 9 0.28 10.33 14.68
CA ASP A 9 0.86 11.36 15.51
C ASP A 9 1.28 12.57 14.66
N ASN A 10 0.94 13.76 15.15
CA ASN A 10 1.29 15.04 14.51
C ASN A 10 0.86 15.14 13.03
N TYR A 11 -0.30 14.61 12.68
CA TYR A 11 -0.82 14.64 11.32
C TYR A 11 -2.19 15.32 11.25
N ARG A 12 -2.31 16.44 10.55
CA ARG A 12 -3.54 17.22 10.36
C ARG A 12 -4.23 17.53 11.69
N GLY A 13 -5.44 17.02 11.91
CA GLY A 13 -6.20 17.23 13.15
C GLY A 13 -5.70 16.44 14.37
N VAL A 14 -4.73 15.53 14.20
CA VAL A 14 -4.20 14.68 15.27
C VAL A 14 -2.92 15.28 15.85
N ASN A 15 -2.96 15.75 17.09
CA ASN A 15 -1.83 16.40 17.76
C ASN A 15 -0.98 15.47 18.63
N VAL A 16 -1.56 14.43 19.16
CA VAL A 16 -0.89 13.45 20.04
C VAL A 16 -1.05 12.04 19.48
N PRO A 17 -0.14 11.11 19.81
CA PRO A 17 -0.26 9.73 19.36
C PRO A 17 -1.64 9.16 19.67
N THR A 18 -2.40 8.85 18.62
CA THR A 18 -3.76 8.34 18.71
C THR A 18 -3.83 6.97 18.06
N GLU A 19 -4.11 5.95 18.85
CA GLU A 19 -4.30 4.57 18.41
C GLU A 19 -5.75 4.33 18.03
N ILE A 20 -5.97 3.68 16.88
CA ILE A 20 -7.28 3.34 16.36
C ILE A 20 -7.25 1.88 15.93
N THR A 21 -8.13 1.06 16.48
CA THR A 21 -8.31 -0.34 16.10
C THR A 21 -9.24 -0.43 14.90
N LEU A 22 -8.86 -1.24 13.89
CA LEU A 22 -9.61 -1.42 12.67
C LEU A 22 -10.05 -2.88 12.53
N ASN A 23 -11.30 -3.08 12.10
CA ASN A 23 -11.88 -4.39 11.81
C ASN A 23 -11.88 -4.67 10.30
N ASP A 24 -12.35 -5.86 9.90
CA ASP A 24 -12.55 -6.19 8.48
C ASP A 24 -13.57 -5.27 7.80
N PHE A 25 -14.52 -4.76 8.56
CA PHE A 25 -15.37 -3.63 8.19
C PHE A 25 -15.26 -2.58 9.27
N THR A 26 -14.97 -1.33 8.91
CA THR A 26 -14.87 -0.24 9.88
C THR A 26 -15.62 0.98 9.37
N CYS A 27 -16.61 1.42 10.16
CA CYS A 27 -17.42 2.60 9.89
C CYS A 27 -16.98 3.74 10.82
N ILE A 28 -16.32 4.74 10.27
CA ILE A 28 -15.79 5.88 11.02
C ILE A 28 -16.82 7.01 10.99
N VAL A 29 -17.36 7.34 12.14
CA VAL A 29 -18.41 8.35 12.30
C VAL A 29 -17.95 9.49 13.20
N GLY A 30 -18.57 10.65 13.08
CA GLY A 30 -18.26 11.84 13.90
C GLY A 30 -18.75 13.12 13.25
N LYS A 31 -18.64 14.24 13.96
CA LYS A 31 -19.00 15.55 13.40
C LYS A 31 -18.10 15.92 12.21
N ASN A 32 -18.55 16.94 11.42
CA ASN A 32 -17.69 17.54 10.40
C ASN A 32 -16.42 18.05 11.07
N ASP A 33 -15.31 17.97 10.38
CA ASP A 33 -13.96 18.35 10.84
C ASP A 33 -13.46 17.62 12.13
N ALA A 34 -14.11 16.52 12.53
CA ALA A 34 -13.65 15.71 13.65
C ALA A 34 -12.37 14.89 13.34
N GLY A 35 -11.95 14.83 12.09
CA GLY A 35 -10.75 14.07 11.68
C GLY A 35 -11.01 12.70 11.06
N LYS A 36 -12.27 12.37 10.69
CA LYS A 36 -12.60 11.08 10.05
C LYS A 36 -11.77 10.81 8.81
N SER A 37 -11.72 11.77 7.88
CA SER A 37 -10.95 11.67 6.64
C SER A 37 -9.43 11.62 6.89
N THR A 38 -8.97 12.13 8.03
CA THR A 38 -7.55 12.09 8.42
C THR A 38 -7.06 10.66 8.56
N ILE A 39 -7.90 9.74 9.07
CA ILE A 39 -7.56 8.32 9.23
C ILE A 39 -7.31 7.65 7.87
N LEU A 40 -8.22 7.83 6.91
CA LEU A 40 -8.07 7.27 5.56
C LEU A 40 -6.88 7.91 4.82
N LYS A 41 -6.68 9.23 4.96
CA LYS A 41 -5.53 9.93 4.38
C LYS A 41 -4.21 9.50 5.01
N ALA A 42 -4.18 9.18 6.31
CA ALA A 42 -3.00 8.62 6.95
C ALA A 42 -2.64 7.23 6.41
N LEU A 43 -3.65 6.39 6.14
CA LEU A 43 -3.44 5.12 5.46
C LEU A 43 -2.95 5.31 4.02
N ASP A 44 -3.47 6.30 3.29
CA ASP A 44 -3.07 6.61 1.92
C ASP A 44 -1.59 7.02 1.84
N ILE A 45 -1.12 7.95 2.69
CA ILE A 45 0.29 8.32 2.72
C ILE A 45 1.19 7.18 3.20
N PHE A 46 0.66 6.28 4.03
CA PHE A 46 1.42 5.15 4.54
C PHE A 46 1.52 4.01 3.51
N LEU A 47 0.43 3.59 2.87
CA LEU A 47 0.39 2.43 1.97
C LEU A 47 0.75 2.78 0.53
N ASN A 48 0.34 3.94 0.06
CA ASN A 48 0.51 4.38 -1.34
C ASN A 48 1.68 5.36 -1.54
N ASP A 49 2.49 5.61 -0.50
CA ASP A 49 3.58 6.59 -0.52
C ASP A 49 3.11 7.98 -1.02
N GLY A 50 1.91 8.38 -0.57
CA GLY A 50 1.32 9.67 -0.91
C GLY A 50 2.20 10.85 -0.48
N ASN A 51 2.09 11.97 -1.18
CA ASN A 51 2.86 13.16 -0.86
C ASN A 51 2.46 13.74 0.49
N VAL A 52 3.47 14.06 1.30
CA VAL A 52 3.33 14.76 2.58
C VAL A 52 3.98 16.14 2.45
N SER A 53 3.29 17.17 2.94
CA SER A 53 3.73 18.56 2.94
C SER A 53 3.86 19.08 4.36
N VAL A 54 4.45 20.26 4.51
CA VAL A 54 4.53 20.98 5.79
C VAL A 54 3.13 21.28 6.34
N ASP A 55 2.16 21.53 5.45
CA ASP A 55 0.78 21.85 5.83
C ASP A 55 0.01 20.65 6.39
N ASP A 56 0.53 19.44 6.22
CA ASP A 56 -0.05 18.22 6.79
C ASP A 56 0.31 18.04 8.28
N ARG A 57 1.26 18.82 8.79
CA ARG A 57 1.59 18.83 10.21
C ARG A 57 0.47 19.46 11.03
N ASN A 58 0.26 18.95 12.25
CA ASN A 58 -0.69 19.58 13.16
C ASN A 58 -0.21 20.99 13.56
N ILE A 59 -1.10 21.98 13.43
CA ILE A 59 -0.78 23.40 13.66
C ILE A 59 -0.44 23.73 15.11
N TYR A 60 -0.82 22.90 16.07
CA TYR A 60 -0.55 23.07 17.49
C TYR A 60 0.68 22.29 17.96
N SER A 61 1.23 21.42 17.12
CA SER A 61 2.39 20.62 17.46
C SER A 61 3.68 21.43 17.36
N GLN A 62 4.55 21.26 18.34
CA GLN A 62 5.92 21.77 18.29
C GLN A 62 6.91 20.77 17.68
N ASN A 63 6.44 19.54 17.40
CA ASN A 63 7.24 18.52 16.77
C ASN A 63 7.15 18.64 15.25
N ASP A 64 8.29 18.62 14.57
CA ASP A 64 8.36 18.72 13.12
C ASP A 64 8.23 17.37 12.41
N ILE A 65 8.09 16.28 13.14
CA ILE A 65 8.00 14.92 12.61
C ILE A 65 6.55 14.45 12.63
N ILE A 66 6.01 14.21 11.45
CA ILE A 66 4.75 13.45 11.28
C ILE A 66 5.07 11.97 11.40
N SER A 67 4.22 11.22 12.09
CA SER A 67 4.36 9.79 12.26
C SER A 67 3.06 9.05 12.02
N VAL A 68 3.11 7.99 11.21
CA VAL A 68 2.03 7.02 11.05
C VAL A 68 2.62 5.62 11.24
N GLU A 69 2.01 4.86 12.13
CA GLU A 69 2.36 3.47 12.39
C GLU A 69 1.17 2.59 12.11
N VAL A 70 1.40 1.48 11.43
CA VAL A 70 0.36 0.49 11.11
C VAL A 70 0.78 -0.86 11.67
N ALA A 71 -0.13 -1.49 12.41
CA ALA A 71 0.04 -2.82 12.94
C ALA A 71 -0.76 -3.83 12.10
N PHE A 72 -0.08 -4.80 11.55
CA PHE A 72 -0.63 -5.81 10.65
C PHE A 72 -0.77 -7.15 11.36
N LEU A 73 -1.93 -7.78 11.21
CA LEU A 73 -2.10 -9.18 11.52
C LEU A 73 -1.47 -10.01 10.39
N CYS A 74 -0.49 -10.83 10.77
CA CYS A 74 0.19 -11.74 9.85
C CYS A 74 -0.44 -13.14 9.96
N ASN A 75 -0.76 -13.75 8.82
CA ASN A 75 -1.36 -15.08 8.74
C ASN A 75 -0.34 -16.17 8.38
N GLY A 76 0.91 -16.02 8.87
CA GLY A 76 1.97 -16.99 8.60
C GLY A 76 2.65 -16.80 7.23
N GLU A 77 2.61 -15.57 6.68
CA GLU A 77 3.30 -15.24 5.43
C GLU A 77 4.78 -15.60 5.53
N GLU A 78 5.27 -16.33 4.53
CA GLU A 78 6.66 -16.76 4.46
C GLU A 78 7.59 -15.63 4.00
N ILE A 79 8.71 -15.47 4.70
CA ILE A 79 9.77 -14.52 4.36
C ILE A 79 11.11 -15.27 4.23
N THR A 80 12.04 -14.73 3.45
CA THR A 80 13.39 -15.28 3.31
C THR A 80 14.42 -14.24 3.75
N ILE A 81 15.10 -14.51 4.88
CA ILE A 81 16.08 -13.59 5.48
C ILE A 81 17.50 -14.09 5.28
N ASP A 82 17.70 -15.41 5.41
CA ASP A 82 18.98 -16.08 5.18
C ASP A 82 18.85 -17.02 3.97
N ASP A 83 19.68 -16.85 2.97
CA ASP A 83 19.72 -17.63 1.73
C ASP A 83 18.39 -18.32 1.34
N ALA A 84 18.26 -19.53 1.01
CA ALA A 84 17.01 -20.16 0.57
C ALA A 84 16.07 -20.63 1.72
N ILE A 85 16.30 -20.20 2.97
CA ILE A 85 15.55 -20.70 4.13
C ILE A 85 14.33 -19.82 4.38
N LYS A 86 13.15 -20.43 4.31
CA LYS A 86 11.90 -19.79 4.64
C LYS A 86 11.69 -19.65 6.15
N SER A 87 11.17 -18.53 6.59
CA SER A 87 10.76 -18.21 7.95
C SER A 87 9.49 -17.39 7.93
N THR A 88 9.01 -16.93 9.07
CA THR A 88 7.86 -16.02 9.18
C THR A 88 8.23 -14.82 10.05
N PHE A 89 7.43 -13.74 10.00
CA PHE A 89 7.62 -12.58 10.89
C PHE A 89 7.52 -12.99 12.36
N MET A 90 6.66 -13.95 12.69
CA MET A 90 6.47 -14.45 14.05
C MET A 90 7.70 -15.24 14.53
N GLU A 91 8.20 -16.16 13.71
CA GLU A 91 9.37 -16.98 14.04
C GLU A 91 10.64 -16.15 14.23
N GLU A 92 10.73 -15.01 13.55
CA GLU A 92 11.86 -14.10 13.68
C GLU A 92 11.68 -13.02 14.75
N GLU A 93 10.62 -13.13 15.59
CA GLU A 93 10.27 -12.18 16.66
C GLU A 93 10.16 -10.72 16.18
N LEU A 94 9.60 -10.56 14.96
CA LEU A 94 9.33 -9.27 14.32
C LEU A 94 7.91 -8.76 14.60
N VAL A 95 7.17 -9.46 15.45
CA VAL A 95 5.83 -9.11 15.90
C VAL A 95 5.84 -8.78 17.39
N ASP A 96 4.83 -8.05 17.85
CA ASP A 96 4.66 -7.76 19.28
C ASP A 96 4.00 -8.93 20.05
N SER A 97 3.64 -8.69 21.33
CA SER A 97 2.98 -9.69 22.18
C SER A 97 1.62 -10.15 21.68
N ASP A 98 0.94 -9.31 20.86
CA ASP A 98 -0.37 -9.59 20.29
C ASP A 98 -0.24 -10.29 18.91
N GLY A 99 0.99 -10.57 18.46
CA GLY A 99 1.28 -11.18 17.17
C GLY A 99 1.19 -10.20 16.00
N LEU A 100 1.25 -8.90 16.25
CA LEU A 100 1.12 -7.86 15.24
C LEU A 100 2.49 -7.37 14.76
N LEU A 101 2.64 -7.28 13.44
CA LEU A 101 3.79 -6.65 12.79
C LEU A 101 3.58 -5.13 12.74
N HIS A 102 4.41 -4.38 13.43
CA HIS A 102 4.36 -2.93 13.46
C HIS A 102 5.36 -2.30 12.51
N ILE A 103 4.85 -1.55 11.56
CA ILE A 103 5.67 -0.73 10.66
C ILE A 103 5.32 0.74 10.87
N LYS A 104 6.33 1.56 11.09
CA LYS A 104 6.19 2.99 11.33
C LYS A 104 6.87 3.78 10.21
N LYS A 105 6.18 4.75 9.66
CA LYS A 105 6.74 5.75 8.75
C LYS A 105 6.78 7.11 9.44
N THR A 106 7.90 7.82 9.27
CA THR A 106 8.05 9.19 9.79
C THR A 106 8.49 10.12 8.68
N TRP A 107 7.95 11.33 8.68
CA TRP A 107 8.28 12.39 7.74
C TRP A 107 8.79 13.61 8.51
N ASP A 108 10.01 14.00 8.26
CA ASP A 108 10.62 15.21 8.81
C ASP A 108 10.27 16.40 7.91
N THR A 109 9.41 17.29 8.38
CA THR A 109 8.84 18.40 7.60
C THR A 109 9.77 19.59 7.46
N ILE A 110 10.93 19.61 8.14
CA ILE A 110 11.96 20.66 7.98
C ILE A 110 12.80 20.41 6.70
N GLN A 111 12.87 19.15 6.24
CA GLN A 111 13.72 18.80 5.12
C GLN A 111 13.18 19.34 3.80
N LYS A 112 14.09 19.77 2.90
CA LYS A 112 13.74 20.25 1.56
C LYS A 112 12.96 19.21 0.74
N ALA A 113 13.28 17.92 0.90
CA ALA A 113 12.60 16.81 0.30
C ALA A 113 12.04 15.93 1.43
N ILE A 114 10.75 16.04 1.69
CA ILE A 114 10.07 15.27 2.72
C ILE A 114 9.90 13.84 2.21
N LYS A 115 10.75 12.93 2.69
CA LYS A 115 10.70 11.50 2.35
C LYS A 115 10.48 10.68 3.61
N PRO A 116 9.71 9.58 3.54
CA PRO A 116 9.50 8.74 4.70
C PRO A 116 10.76 7.97 5.08
N LYS A 117 11.04 7.92 6.38
CA LYS A 117 11.88 6.90 6.98
C LYS A 117 10.96 5.80 7.50
N VAL A 118 11.34 4.55 7.25
CA VAL A 118 10.51 3.38 7.56
C VAL A 118 11.18 2.56 8.64
N TYR A 119 10.44 2.23 9.69
CA TYR A 119 10.93 1.48 10.84
C TYR A 119 10.07 0.23 11.06
N ILE A 120 10.71 -0.83 11.53
CA ILE A 120 10.05 -2.01 12.07
C ILE A 120 10.20 -2.03 13.59
N LYS A 121 9.13 -2.33 14.31
CA LYS A 121 9.18 -2.62 15.74
C LYS A 121 9.46 -4.11 15.91
N ARG A 122 10.52 -4.45 16.63
CA ARG A 122 10.91 -5.84 16.85
C ARG A 122 11.36 -6.09 18.29
N LYS A 123 11.30 -7.32 18.70
CA LYS A 123 11.84 -7.77 19.99
C LYS A 123 13.37 -7.84 19.91
N LYS A 124 14.05 -7.34 20.93
CA LYS A 124 15.48 -7.38 21.08
C LYS A 124 15.84 -7.71 22.52
N TYR A 125 16.71 -8.71 22.70
CA TYR A 125 17.25 -9.02 24.02
C TYR A 125 18.36 -8.03 24.38
N GLU A 126 18.48 -7.69 25.65
CA GLU A 126 19.46 -6.68 26.12
C GLU A 126 20.91 -7.12 25.88
N GLN A 127 21.20 -8.42 26.00
CA GLN A 127 22.55 -8.97 25.87
C GLN A 127 22.94 -9.19 24.41
N ASP A 128 22.01 -9.66 23.57
CA ASP A 128 22.32 -10.12 22.23
C ASP A 128 21.23 -9.80 21.23
N ASP A 129 21.64 -9.50 20.00
CA ASP A 129 20.75 -9.24 18.88
C ASP A 129 20.78 -10.41 17.88
N PHE A 130 19.96 -11.43 18.09
CA PHE A 130 19.98 -12.64 17.28
C PHE A 130 19.66 -12.39 15.80
N LEU A 131 18.93 -11.33 15.49
CA LEU A 131 18.59 -10.99 14.11
C LEU A 131 19.79 -10.43 13.34
N LEU A 132 20.57 -9.55 13.99
CA LEU A 132 21.65 -8.80 13.31
C LEU A 132 23.04 -9.42 13.52
N ILE A 133 23.19 -10.33 14.45
CA ILE A 133 24.48 -10.98 14.74
C ILE A 133 24.99 -11.78 13.51
N PRO A 134 26.29 -11.66 13.16
CA PRO A 134 26.89 -12.47 12.10
C PRO A 134 26.82 -13.98 12.40
N GLU A 135 26.76 -14.80 11.36
CA GLU A 135 26.61 -16.25 11.48
C GLU A 135 27.66 -16.88 12.39
N LYS A 136 28.93 -16.50 12.22
CA LYS A 136 30.04 -16.98 13.05
C LYS A 136 29.80 -16.74 14.55
N ASN A 137 29.28 -15.56 14.88
CA ASN A 137 29.01 -15.18 16.27
C ASN A 137 27.75 -15.88 16.79
N LEU A 138 26.78 -16.16 15.93
CA LEU A 138 25.60 -16.94 16.28
C LEU A 138 25.94 -18.34 16.71
N MET A 139 26.86 -18.99 16.00
CA MET A 139 27.40 -20.31 16.38
C MET A 139 28.15 -20.27 17.72
N GLN A 140 29.03 -19.28 17.92
CA GLN A 140 29.72 -19.08 19.17
C GLN A 140 28.78 -18.86 20.37
N LEU A 141 27.69 -18.12 20.14
CA LEU A 141 26.69 -17.87 21.17
C LEU A 141 25.92 -19.13 21.54
N CYS A 142 25.59 -20.00 20.57
CA CYS A 142 25.03 -21.32 20.85
C CYS A 142 25.96 -22.15 21.70
N GLN A 143 27.25 -22.23 21.36
CA GLN A 143 28.25 -22.98 22.09
C GLN A 143 28.46 -22.45 23.52
N LYS A 144 28.50 -21.13 23.70
CA LYS A 144 28.62 -20.47 25.02
C LYS A 144 27.47 -20.81 25.97
N ASN A 145 26.28 -21.06 25.43
CA ASN A 145 25.09 -21.38 26.22
C ASN A 145 24.76 -22.88 26.21
N ASP A 146 25.69 -23.74 25.84
CA ASP A 146 25.53 -25.20 25.77
C ASP A 146 24.36 -25.65 24.88
N ILE A 147 24.04 -24.85 23.83
CA ILE A 147 23.02 -25.18 22.86
C ILE A 147 23.60 -26.02 21.72
N ALA A 148 23.02 -27.19 21.49
CA ALA A 148 23.45 -28.07 20.42
C ALA A 148 23.37 -27.36 19.06
N THR A 149 24.45 -27.44 18.27
CA THR A 149 24.53 -26.87 16.91
C THR A 149 24.40 -27.94 15.82
N ILE A 150 24.36 -29.23 16.23
CA ILE A 150 24.26 -30.40 15.35
C ILE A 150 22.96 -31.14 15.68
N LYS A 151 22.24 -31.58 14.66
CA LYS A 151 21.05 -32.41 14.77
C LYS A 151 21.37 -33.85 15.09
N GLY A 152 20.42 -34.63 15.57
CA GLY A 152 20.59 -36.03 15.86
C GLY A 152 20.98 -36.91 14.65
N ASN A 153 20.77 -36.41 13.43
CA ASN A 153 21.21 -37.05 12.18
C ASN A 153 22.62 -36.66 11.71
N GLY A 154 23.32 -35.82 12.49
CA GLY A 154 24.69 -35.36 12.18
C GLY A 154 24.75 -34.08 11.32
N GLU A 155 23.63 -33.52 10.88
CA GLU A 155 23.59 -32.26 10.15
C GLU A 155 23.69 -31.06 11.08
N GLU A 156 24.30 -29.97 10.61
CA GLU A 156 24.34 -28.72 11.34
C GLU A 156 23.01 -28.00 11.29
N TYR A 157 22.56 -27.37 12.39
CA TYR A 157 21.43 -26.48 12.40
C TYR A 157 21.70 -25.25 11.54
N ASN A 158 20.73 -24.85 10.70
CA ASN A 158 20.83 -23.62 9.94
C ASN A 158 20.66 -22.37 10.84
N ASN A 159 20.88 -21.18 10.28
CA ASN A 159 20.87 -19.94 11.05
C ASN A 159 19.51 -19.64 11.69
N ARG A 160 18.39 -19.93 11.01
CA ARG A 160 17.04 -19.82 11.56
C ARG A 160 16.88 -20.74 12.79
N GLU A 161 17.24 -22.00 12.65
CA GLU A 161 17.12 -23.00 13.71
C GLU A 161 18.00 -22.62 14.93
N LYS A 162 19.22 -22.10 14.69
CA LYS A 162 20.11 -21.59 15.75
C LYS A 162 19.45 -20.40 16.48
N ARG A 163 18.87 -19.44 15.74
CA ARG A 163 18.15 -18.32 16.37
C ARG A 163 16.95 -18.79 17.18
N THR A 164 16.15 -19.71 16.66
CA THR A 164 15.01 -20.28 17.39
C THR A 164 15.45 -20.90 18.72
N LYS A 165 16.48 -21.73 18.71
CA LYS A 165 17.00 -22.37 19.94
C LYS A 165 17.54 -21.35 20.95
N LEU A 166 18.22 -20.31 20.49
CA LEU A 166 18.71 -19.23 21.36
C LEU A 166 17.52 -18.45 21.96
N ARG A 167 16.47 -18.16 21.21
CA ARG A 167 15.26 -17.50 21.70
C ARG A 167 14.56 -18.35 22.76
N GLU A 168 14.38 -19.64 22.49
CA GLU A 168 13.82 -20.59 23.47
C GLU A 168 14.63 -20.61 24.77
N TYR A 169 15.97 -20.70 24.67
CA TYR A 169 16.86 -20.67 25.83
C TYR A 169 16.73 -19.36 26.62
N TYR A 170 16.73 -18.21 25.94
CA TYR A 170 16.59 -16.90 26.58
C TYR A 170 15.21 -16.71 27.22
N GLN A 171 14.17 -17.22 26.60
CA GLN A 171 12.82 -17.18 27.14
C GLN A 171 12.70 -18.05 28.41
N VAL A 172 13.20 -19.27 28.39
CA VAL A 172 13.18 -20.19 29.54
C VAL A 172 13.97 -19.62 30.73
N ASN A 173 15.09 -18.94 30.45
CA ASN A 173 15.94 -18.35 31.48
C ASN A 173 15.54 -16.90 31.85
N ASN A 174 14.39 -16.40 31.37
CA ASN A 174 13.83 -15.08 31.67
C ASN A 174 14.79 -13.91 31.40
N PHE A 175 15.54 -13.98 30.30
CA PHE A 175 16.39 -12.86 29.89
C PHE A 175 15.55 -11.63 29.54
N ALA A 176 16.01 -10.46 29.97
CA ALA A 176 15.34 -9.20 29.68
C ALA A 176 15.38 -8.84 28.20
N PHE A 177 14.26 -8.33 27.69
CA PHE A 177 14.12 -7.84 26.33
C PHE A 177 13.29 -6.54 26.28
N SER A 178 13.42 -5.82 25.18
CA SER A 178 12.58 -4.66 24.87
C SER A 178 12.11 -4.70 23.42
N TYR A 179 11.06 -3.94 23.13
CA TYR A 179 10.68 -3.68 21.75
C TYR A 179 11.36 -2.39 21.27
N VAL A 180 12.09 -2.50 20.16
CA VAL A 180 12.84 -1.39 19.57
C VAL A 180 12.35 -1.10 18.16
N TYR A 181 12.38 0.18 17.77
CA TYR A 181 12.18 0.57 16.38
C TYR A 181 13.52 0.60 15.66
N GLU A 182 13.63 -0.18 14.59
CA GLU A 182 14.81 -0.27 13.76
C GLU A 182 14.53 0.28 12.37
N GLU A 183 15.34 1.23 11.89
CA GLU A 183 15.17 1.81 10.56
C GLU A 183 15.54 0.81 9.47
N PHE A 184 14.67 0.65 8.46
CA PHE A 184 14.98 -0.17 7.32
C PHE A 184 16.05 0.50 6.43
N PRO A 185 17.12 -0.21 6.07
CA PRO A 185 18.12 0.32 5.16
C PRO A 185 17.55 0.49 3.75
N THR A 186 17.92 1.58 3.09
CA THR A 186 17.49 1.86 1.71
C THR A 186 18.18 0.96 0.68
N SER A 187 19.42 0.48 1.00
CA SER A 187 20.24 -0.35 0.11
C SER A 187 21.03 -1.40 0.89
N GLY A 188 21.70 -2.29 0.17
CA GLY A 188 22.57 -3.33 0.74
C GLY A 188 21.91 -4.72 0.78
N GLN A 189 22.64 -5.70 1.34
CA GLN A 189 22.23 -7.12 1.44
C GLN A 189 22.07 -7.57 2.90
N THR A 190 21.69 -6.67 3.78
CA THR A 190 21.49 -6.99 5.20
C THR A 190 20.18 -7.74 5.41
N ARG A 191 20.07 -8.48 6.54
CA ARG A 191 18.81 -9.13 6.92
C ARG A 191 17.66 -8.14 7.04
N LEU A 192 17.89 -6.97 7.61
CA LEU A 192 16.88 -5.90 7.68
C LEU A 192 16.42 -5.45 6.29
N LYS A 193 17.32 -5.39 5.31
CA LYS A 193 16.92 -5.07 3.93
C LYS A 193 16.06 -6.17 3.33
N LYS A 194 16.43 -7.43 3.51
CA LYS A 194 15.62 -8.57 3.05
C LYS A 194 14.23 -8.59 3.71
N ILE A 195 14.14 -8.27 5.02
CA ILE A 195 12.86 -8.12 5.73
C ILE A 195 12.04 -6.97 5.14
N SER A 196 12.68 -5.81 4.88
CA SER A 196 12.02 -4.67 4.23
C SER A 196 11.44 -5.02 2.87
N ASP A 197 12.20 -5.76 2.05
CA ASP A 197 11.76 -6.17 0.72
C ASP A 197 10.62 -7.20 0.78
N ALA A 198 10.71 -8.15 1.72
CA ALA A 198 9.64 -9.11 1.98
C ALA A 198 8.35 -8.40 2.45
N TYR A 199 8.45 -7.46 3.41
CA TYR A 199 7.32 -6.65 3.84
C TYR A 199 6.68 -5.91 2.66
N LYS A 200 7.46 -5.25 1.82
CA LYS A 200 6.96 -4.50 0.65
C LYS A 200 6.21 -5.39 -0.34
N SER A 201 6.68 -6.63 -0.53
CA SER A 201 6.00 -7.58 -1.43
C SER A 201 4.70 -8.13 -0.86
N LEU A 202 4.57 -8.16 0.47
CA LEU A 202 3.42 -8.69 1.21
C LEU A 202 2.45 -7.60 1.68
N GLN A 203 2.87 -6.32 1.61
CA GLN A 203 2.06 -5.18 2.00
C GLN A 203 0.74 -5.18 1.24
N PRO A 204 -0.40 -5.00 1.92
CA PRO A 204 -1.70 -4.91 1.25
C PRO A 204 -1.78 -3.69 0.34
N SER A 205 -2.49 -3.83 -0.78
CA SER A 205 -2.84 -2.71 -1.64
C SER A 205 -3.99 -1.92 -1.02
N PHE A 206 -3.90 -0.60 -1.04
CA PHE A 206 -4.95 0.28 -0.54
C PHE A 206 -5.55 1.10 -1.66
N GLU A 207 -6.83 0.90 -1.92
CA GLU A 207 -7.60 1.69 -2.89
C GLU A 207 -8.43 2.74 -2.15
N PHE A 208 -8.05 4.00 -2.28
CA PHE A 208 -8.67 5.10 -1.56
C PHE A 208 -9.59 5.92 -2.46
N PHE A 209 -10.87 5.92 -2.11
CA PHE A 209 -11.93 6.64 -2.78
C PHE A 209 -12.29 7.90 -2.00
N ARG A 210 -11.92 9.07 -2.53
CA ARG A 210 -12.13 10.38 -1.89
C ARG A 210 -13.52 10.93 -2.22
N ALA A 211 -14.09 11.69 -1.28
CA ALA A 211 -15.39 12.34 -1.47
C ALA A 211 -15.41 13.36 -2.63
N ASP A 212 -14.26 14.03 -2.84
CA ASP A 212 -14.05 15.07 -3.85
C ASP A 212 -13.57 14.53 -5.21
N SER A 213 -13.36 13.23 -5.33
CA SER A 213 -12.93 12.64 -6.60
C SER A 213 -14.02 12.83 -7.65
N SER A 214 -13.74 13.66 -8.66
CA SER A 214 -14.61 13.84 -9.81
C SER A 214 -14.54 12.57 -10.66
N LEU A 215 -15.52 11.68 -10.47
CA LEU A 215 -15.68 10.47 -11.26
C LEU A 215 -16.09 10.85 -12.68
N SER A 216 -15.13 10.99 -13.55
CA SER A 216 -15.34 11.24 -14.97
C SER A 216 -14.88 10.04 -15.80
N ASP A 217 -15.37 9.94 -17.03
CA ASP A 217 -14.88 8.96 -18.01
C ASP A 217 -13.37 9.13 -18.25
N SER A 218 -12.81 10.28 -17.89
CA SER A 218 -11.40 10.60 -17.95
C SER A 218 -10.66 10.27 -16.66
N ASP A 219 -11.29 9.62 -15.66
CA ASP A 219 -10.60 9.19 -14.45
C ASP A 219 -9.40 8.33 -14.82
N THR A 220 -8.23 8.82 -14.44
CA THR A 220 -6.96 8.26 -14.89
C THR A 220 -6.76 6.82 -14.43
N SER A 221 -7.32 6.42 -13.30
CA SER A 221 -7.18 5.06 -12.76
C SER A 221 -7.99 4.05 -13.57
N VAL A 222 -9.27 4.34 -13.84
CA VAL A 222 -10.16 3.50 -14.65
C VAL A 222 -9.63 3.40 -16.09
N GLN A 223 -9.34 4.55 -16.69
CA GLN A 223 -8.83 4.60 -18.07
C GLN A 223 -7.50 3.88 -18.20
N LYS A 224 -6.60 4.07 -17.23
CA LYS A 224 -5.28 3.41 -17.22
C LYS A 224 -5.42 1.89 -17.22
N TYR A 225 -6.27 1.36 -16.36
CA TYR A 225 -6.48 -0.09 -16.29
C TYR A 225 -6.90 -0.68 -17.64
N PHE A 226 -7.97 -0.11 -18.26
CA PHE A 226 -8.45 -0.62 -19.54
C PHE A 226 -7.45 -0.38 -20.67
N LYS A 227 -6.70 0.72 -20.65
CA LYS A 227 -5.62 1.00 -21.60
C LYS A 227 -4.48 -0.01 -21.48
N ASP A 228 -4.05 -0.31 -20.24
CA ASP A 228 -2.98 -1.27 -19.99
C ASP A 228 -3.39 -2.69 -20.41
N LYS A 229 -4.65 -3.08 -20.10
CA LYS A 229 -5.22 -4.38 -20.52
C LYS A 229 -5.29 -4.50 -22.04
N ALA A 230 -5.81 -3.48 -22.70
CA ALA A 230 -5.92 -3.49 -24.16
C ALA A 230 -4.53 -3.41 -24.84
N SER A 231 -3.59 -2.64 -24.32
CA SER A 231 -2.21 -2.61 -24.80
C SER A 231 -1.51 -3.96 -24.68
N ARG A 232 -1.79 -4.71 -23.61
CA ARG A 232 -1.29 -6.07 -23.44
C ARG A 232 -1.85 -7.02 -24.49
N VAL A 233 -3.17 -6.99 -24.72
CA VAL A 233 -3.81 -7.78 -25.77
C VAL A 233 -3.26 -7.46 -27.15
N LEU A 234 -3.05 -6.17 -27.45
CA LEU A 234 -2.43 -5.75 -28.72
C LEU A 234 -1.01 -6.29 -28.88
N LYS A 235 -0.19 -6.24 -27.84
CA LYS A 235 1.19 -6.75 -27.87
C LYS A 235 1.30 -8.28 -27.93
N GLU A 236 0.41 -8.99 -27.25
CA GLU A 236 0.49 -10.45 -27.09
C GLU A 236 -0.30 -11.21 -28.16
N GLN A 237 -1.39 -10.65 -28.68
CA GLN A 237 -2.33 -11.33 -29.57
C GLN A 237 -2.44 -10.70 -30.95
N VAL A 238 -2.00 -9.46 -31.12
CA VAL A 238 -2.00 -8.75 -32.40
C VAL A 238 -0.57 -8.38 -32.77
N ASN A 239 -0.12 -8.81 -33.95
CA ASN A 239 1.18 -8.37 -34.46
C ASN A 239 1.09 -6.90 -34.88
N THR A 240 1.61 -5.99 -34.05
CA THR A 240 1.65 -4.55 -34.34
C THR A 240 2.89 -4.13 -35.09
N ASP A 241 3.88 -5.00 -35.25
CA ASP A 241 5.20 -4.69 -35.86
C ASP A 241 5.06 -4.21 -37.28
N ASP A 242 4.21 -4.84 -38.08
CA ASP A 242 4.02 -4.46 -39.50
C ASP A 242 3.38 -3.05 -39.62
N ILE A 243 2.48 -2.70 -38.67
CA ILE A 243 1.85 -1.38 -38.62
C ILE A 243 2.86 -0.32 -38.21
N GLU A 244 3.65 -0.61 -37.18
CA GLU A 244 4.69 0.29 -36.67
C GLU A 244 5.76 0.53 -37.74
N GLU A 245 6.22 -0.52 -38.44
CA GLU A 245 7.20 -0.42 -39.50
C GLU A 245 6.65 0.37 -40.71
N SER A 246 5.39 0.15 -41.08
CA SER A 246 4.71 0.93 -42.11
C SER A 246 4.68 2.42 -41.79
N ILE A 247 4.32 2.76 -40.53
CA ILE A 247 4.27 4.15 -40.06
C ILE A 247 5.67 4.75 -40.02
N ARG A 248 6.66 4.04 -39.46
CA ARG A 248 8.06 4.48 -39.42
C ARG A 248 8.59 4.79 -40.82
N THR A 249 8.30 3.91 -41.77
CA THR A 249 8.72 4.07 -43.15
C THR A 249 8.10 5.32 -43.81
N ASN A 250 6.79 5.54 -43.59
CA ASN A 250 6.08 6.68 -44.15
C ASN A 250 6.58 8.04 -43.66
N ILE A 251 6.95 8.14 -42.38
CA ILE A 251 7.39 9.40 -41.77
C ILE A 251 8.90 9.61 -41.79
N LYS A 252 9.69 8.57 -42.16
CA LYS A 252 11.14 8.58 -42.13
C LYS A 252 11.74 9.73 -42.96
N SER A 253 11.24 9.96 -44.19
CA SER A 253 11.75 11.01 -45.04
C SER A 253 11.54 12.42 -44.47
N SER A 254 10.38 12.63 -43.84
CA SER A 254 10.08 13.92 -43.18
C SER A 254 10.95 14.15 -41.95
N LEU A 255 11.14 13.13 -41.11
CA LEU A 255 12.02 13.21 -39.94
C LEU A 255 13.47 13.43 -40.35
N GLN A 256 13.97 12.71 -41.40
CA GLN A 256 15.31 12.88 -41.91
C GLN A 256 15.54 14.32 -42.39
N THR A 257 14.58 14.88 -43.15
CA THR A 257 14.68 16.26 -43.62
C THR A 257 14.81 17.27 -42.50
N ILE A 258 14.05 17.06 -41.36
CA ILE A 258 14.16 17.92 -40.20
C ILE A 258 15.49 17.74 -39.51
N THR A 259 15.92 16.50 -39.32
CA THR A 259 17.17 16.16 -38.63
C THR A 259 18.38 16.71 -39.38
N ASP A 260 18.40 16.58 -40.72
CA ASP A 260 19.47 17.14 -41.55
C ASP A 260 19.55 18.66 -41.44
N LYS A 261 18.41 19.36 -41.40
CA LYS A 261 18.40 20.82 -41.19
C LYS A 261 18.93 21.20 -39.81
N ILE A 262 18.60 20.46 -38.76
CA ILE A 262 19.12 20.70 -37.42
C ILE A 262 20.63 20.46 -37.41
N ASN A 263 21.07 19.33 -37.93
CA ASN A 263 22.48 18.92 -37.94
C ASN A 263 23.37 19.80 -38.82
N SER A 264 22.77 20.52 -39.76
CA SER A 264 23.53 21.47 -40.60
C SER A 264 24.08 22.69 -39.86
N VAL A 265 23.62 22.92 -38.62
CA VAL A 265 24.01 24.04 -37.74
C VAL A 265 24.64 23.60 -36.42
N LEU A 266 24.81 22.29 -36.23
CA LEU A 266 25.41 21.69 -35.05
C LEU A 266 26.77 21.10 -35.32
N ASP A 267 27.66 21.10 -34.32
CA ASP A 267 28.94 20.41 -34.38
C ASP A 267 28.73 18.89 -34.39
N GLU A 268 29.75 18.13 -34.89
CA GLU A 268 29.63 16.66 -35.10
C GLU A 268 29.25 15.88 -33.84
N ASP A 269 29.67 16.31 -32.65
CA ASP A 269 29.41 15.71 -31.37
C ASP A 269 28.03 16.09 -30.77
N GLU A 270 27.36 17.09 -31.33
CA GLU A 270 26.03 17.57 -30.92
C GLU A 270 24.92 17.13 -31.88
N GLN A 271 25.22 16.35 -32.90
CA GLN A 271 24.23 15.91 -33.89
C GLN A 271 23.10 15.09 -33.27
N VAL A 272 21.87 15.35 -33.72
CA VAL A 272 20.65 14.70 -33.26
C VAL A 272 20.13 13.68 -34.25
N TYR A 273 19.40 12.71 -33.76
CA TYR A 273 18.63 11.76 -34.57
C TYR A 273 17.19 11.69 -34.08
N ALA A 274 16.25 11.39 -34.96
CA ALA A 274 14.84 11.24 -34.59
C ALA A 274 14.50 9.76 -34.42
N GLN A 275 13.84 9.45 -33.30
CA GLN A 275 13.28 8.13 -32.98
C GLN A 275 11.75 8.21 -32.91
N VAL A 276 11.07 7.17 -33.37
CA VAL A 276 9.60 7.06 -33.30
C VAL A 276 9.23 5.95 -32.34
N ASP A 277 8.58 6.33 -31.24
CA ASP A 277 8.07 5.40 -30.25
C ASP A 277 6.53 5.33 -30.34
N PHE A 278 5.99 4.13 -30.17
CA PHE A 278 4.54 3.89 -30.24
C PHE A 278 3.95 3.66 -28.86
N ASP A 279 2.93 4.43 -28.52
CA ASP A 279 2.14 4.27 -27.30
C ASP A 279 0.69 3.94 -27.67
N TRP A 280 0.41 2.67 -27.87
CA TRP A 280 -0.93 2.17 -28.22
C TRP A 280 -1.98 2.46 -27.14
N SER A 281 -1.56 2.67 -25.89
CA SER A 281 -2.47 2.98 -24.78
C SER A 281 -3.24 4.29 -24.99
N LYS A 282 -2.67 5.26 -25.72
CA LYS A 282 -3.28 6.56 -25.98
C LYS A 282 -4.45 6.52 -26.96
N LEU A 283 -4.56 5.45 -27.75
CA LEU A 283 -5.63 5.29 -28.76
C LEU A 283 -6.91 4.68 -28.17
N ILE A 284 -6.89 4.24 -26.92
CA ILE A 284 -7.99 3.52 -26.28
C ILE A 284 -8.63 4.40 -25.23
N SER A 285 -9.95 4.51 -25.30
CA SER A 285 -10.77 5.14 -24.26
C SER A 285 -11.97 4.26 -23.94
N THR A 286 -12.32 4.17 -22.65
CA THR A 286 -13.46 3.39 -22.18
C THR A 286 -14.56 4.35 -21.75
N VAL A 287 -15.79 4.09 -22.20
CA VAL A 287 -16.99 4.89 -21.87
C VAL A 287 -18.08 3.94 -21.37
N PHE A 288 -18.66 4.26 -20.20
CA PHE A 288 -19.82 3.53 -19.66
C PHE A 288 -21.11 4.13 -20.18
N LYS A 289 -21.91 3.31 -20.87
CA LYS A 289 -23.18 3.73 -21.48
C LYS A 289 -24.36 3.08 -20.78
N CYS A 290 -25.47 3.80 -20.62
CA CYS A 290 -26.72 3.25 -20.12
C CYS A 290 -27.58 2.69 -21.28
N LYS A 291 -28.21 1.52 -21.09
CA LYS A 291 -29.06 0.88 -22.10
C LYS A 291 -30.29 1.71 -22.48
N LYS A 292 -30.73 2.64 -21.60
CA LYS A 292 -31.89 3.49 -21.84
C LYS A 292 -31.55 4.76 -22.63
N ASP A 293 -30.28 5.02 -22.92
CA ASP A 293 -29.87 6.23 -23.60
C ASP A 293 -29.62 5.96 -25.06
N ASP A 294 -30.39 6.60 -25.93
CA ASP A 294 -30.17 6.62 -27.39
C ASP A 294 -28.94 7.48 -27.77
N SER A 295 -28.41 8.27 -26.82
CA SER A 295 -27.25 9.14 -27.00
C SER A 295 -26.09 8.72 -26.13
N ASN A 296 -24.85 9.03 -26.57
CA ASN A 296 -23.63 8.79 -25.85
C ASN A 296 -23.45 9.77 -24.67
N VAL A 297 -24.22 9.61 -23.60
CA VAL A 297 -24.07 10.43 -22.39
C VAL A 297 -22.89 9.91 -21.59
N PRO A 298 -21.79 10.67 -21.43
CA PRO A 298 -20.62 10.24 -20.69
C PRO A 298 -20.92 10.11 -19.18
N LEU A 299 -20.12 9.33 -18.46
CA LEU A 299 -20.25 9.15 -17.01
C LEU A 299 -20.19 10.49 -16.27
N SER A 300 -19.35 11.42 -16.74
CA SER A 300 -19.22 12.79 -16.20
C SER A 300 -20.51 13.61 -16.25
N ALA A 301 -21.38 13.31 -17.21
CA ALA A 301 -22.70 13.97 -17.35
C ALA A 301 -23.81 13.23 -16.58
N ARG A 302 -23.51 12.14 -15.89
CA ARG A 302 -24.45 11.40 -15.04
C ARG A 302 -24.50 11.99 -13.64
N GLY A 303 -25.59 11.70 -12.94
CA GLY A 303 -25.71 12.05 -11.52
C GLY A 303 -24.64 11.35 -10.68
N ASP A 304 -24.20 12.02 -9.62
CA ASP A 304 -23.13 11.55 -8.73
C ASP A 304 -23.38 10.15 -8.17
N GLY A 305 -24.62 9.82 -7.86
CA GLY A 305 -24.99 8.49 -7.38
C GLY A 305 -24.66 7.37 -8.36
N PHE A 306 -24.97 7.56 -9.64
CA PHE A 306 -24.64 6.59 -10.68
C PHE A 306 -23.12 6.44 -10.83
N ARG A 307 -22.38 7.55 -10.82
CA ARG A 307 -20.93 7.56 -10.90
C ARG A 307 -20.30 6.78 -9.75
N ARG A 308 -20.76 6.97 -8.50
CA ARG A 308 -20.27 6.28 -7.32
C ARG A 308 -20.49 4.76 -7.39
N ILE A 309 -21.70 4.32 -7.77
CA ILE A 309 -21.98 2.88 -7.92
C ILE A 309 -21.11 2.26 -9.02
N THR A 310 -20.90 2.95 -10.13
CA THR A 310 -20.04 2.49 -11.22
C THR A 310 -18.60 2.29 -10.75
N MET A 311 -18.05 3.25 -9.99
CA MET A 311 -16.71 3.15 -9.46
C MET A 311 -16.54 2.03 -8.44
N MET A 312 -17.51 1.83 -7.57
CA MET A 312 -17.46 0.71 -6.62
C MET A 312 -17.48 -0.63 -7.35
N SER A 313 -18.32 -0.78 -8.36
CA SER A 313 -18.34 -2.00 -9.19
C SER A 313 -17.02 -2.20 -9.94
N TYR A 314 -16.37 -1.13 -10.36
CA TYR A 314 -15.05 -1.18 -10.96
C TYR A 314 -13.98 -1.67 -9.97
N PHE A 315 -13.94 -1.14 -8.74
CA PHE A 315 -12.99 -1.60 -7.72
C PHE A 315 -13.22 -3.06 -7.32
N GLU A 316 -14.47 -3.46 -7.17
CA GLU A 316 -14.82 -4.87 -6.93
C GLU A 316 -14.28 -5.78 -8.05
N MET A 317 -14.46 -5.38 -9.31
CA MET A 317 -13.91 -6.11 -10.45
C MET A 317 -12.37 -6.16 -10.42
N LEU A 318 -11.70 -5.03 -10.13
CA LEU A 318 -10.24 -4.99 -10.01
C LEU A 318 -9.72 -5.95 -8.93
N ALA A 319 -10.39 -5.99 -7.79
CA ALA A 319 -10.05 -6.88 -6.69
C ALA A 319 -10.14 -8.35 -7.12
N GLN A 320 -11.23 -8.72 -7.78
CA GLN A 320 -11.44 -10.07 -8.29
C GLN A 320 -10.41 -10.49 -9.35
N GLU A 321 -10.05 -9.58 -10.29
CA GLU A 321 -9.09 -9.90 -11.36
C GLU A 321 -7.64 -10.01 -10.85
N LYS A 322 -7.26 -9.21 -9.88
CA LYS A 322 -5.89 -9.24 -9.35
C LYS A 322 -5.61 -10.47 -8.49
N HIS A 323 -6.63 -11.27 -8.13
CA HIS A 323 -6.51 -12.37 -7.15
C HIS A 323 -5.71 -11.99 -5.91
N GLN A 324 -5.78 -10.70 -5.52
CA GLN A 324 -5.07 -10.21 -4.36
C GLN A 324 -6.00 -10.34 -3.14
N ASP A 325 -5.77 -11.40 -2.36
CA ASP A 325 -6.46 -11.63 -1.08
C ASP A 325 -6.16 -10.52 -0.02
N ASN A 326 -5.25 -9.59 -0.35
CA ASN A 326 -4.75 -8.53 0.53
C ASN A 326 -5.10 -7.14 0.00
N MET A 327 -6.37 -6.87 -0.32
CA MET A 327 -6.84 -5.52 -0.69
C MET A 327 -7.62 -4.88 0.45
N ILE A 328 -7.34 -3.59 0.63
CA ILE A 328 -8.03 -2.72 1.59
C ILE A 328 -8.71 -1.61 0.79
N PHE A 329 -9.96 -1.36 1.07
CA PHE A 329 -10.74 -0.30 0.45
C PHE A 329 -11.07 0.78 1.46
N GLY A 330 -10.73 2.03 1.14
CA GLY A 330 -11.10 3.21 1.91
C GLY A 330 -12.10 4.08 1.14
N PHE A 331 -13.28 4.31 1.69
CA PHE A 331 -14.29 5.17 1.07
C PHE A 331 -14.60 6.38 1.95
N GLU A 332 -14.37 7.57 1.42
CA GLU A 332 -14.73 8.82 2.08
C GLU A 332 -16.13 9.23 1.65
N GLU A 333 -17.07 9.21 2.63
CA GLU A 333 -18.47 9.60 2.45
C GLU A 333 -19.11 9.04 1.17
N PRO A 334 -19.10 7.72 0.97
CA PRO A 334 -19.54 7.10 -0.28
C PRO A 334 -21.03 7.33 -0.56
N GLU A 335 -21.81 7.68 0.45
CA GLU A 335 -23.24 7.94 0.36
C GLU A 335 -23.60 9.36 -0.08
N THR A 336 -22.64 10.27 -0.16
CA THR A 336 -22.90 11.68 -0.49
C THR A 336 -23.62 11.78 -1.84
N PHE A 337 -24.69 12.58 -1.91
CA PHE A 337 -25.60 12.75 -3.07
C PHE A 337 -26.43 11.51 -3.45
N LEU A 338 -26.48 10.46 -2.62
CA LEU A 338 -27.33 9.30 -2.83
C LEU A 338 -28.68 9.44 -2.13
N HIS A 339 -29.76 9.02 -2.82
CA HIS A 339 -31.06 8.84 -2.18
C HIS A 339 -31.01 7.74 -1.12
N PRO A 340 -31.76 7.81 -0.02
CA PRO A 340 -31.73 6.82 1.08
C PRO A 340 -31.82 5.34 0.63
N GLU A 341 -32.68 5.02 -0.33
CA GLU A 341 -32.77 3.65 -0.87
C GLU A 341 -31.46 3.21 -1.56
N THR A 342 -30.80 4.13 -2.26
CA THR A 342 -29.53 3.85 -2.92
C THR A 342 -28.40 3.73 -1.92
N GLN A 343 -28.46 4.45 -0.78
CA GLN A 343 -27.50 4.29 0.33
C GLN A 343 -27.54 2.88 0.92
N LYS A 344 -28.73 2.28 1.02
CA LYS A 344 -28.88 0.90 1.46
C LYS A 344 -28.26 -0.11 0.48
N LEU A 345 -28.48 0.08 -0.81
CA LEU A 345 -27.84 -0.75 -1.84
C LEU A 345 -26.32 -0.61 -1.82
N LEU A 346 -25.82 0.60 -1.62
CA LEU A 346 -24.40 0.89 -1.44
C LEU A 346 -23.83 0.12 -0.25
N TYR A 347 -24.47 0.24 0.92
CA TYR A 347 -24.03 -0.46 2.13
C TYR A 347 -23.98 -1.97 1.94
N ASN A 348 -24.98 -2.57 1.29
CA ASN A 348 -24.99 -4.00 1.00
C ASN A 348 -23.80 -4.42 0.09
N LYS A 349 -23.43 -3.57 -0.88
CA LYS A 349 -22.25 -3.81 -1.71
C LYS A 349 -20.95 -3.76 -0.88
N LEU A 350 -20.81 -2.79 0.00
CA LEU A 350 -19.65 -2.67 0.89
C LEU A 350 -19.54 -3.88 1.83
N LYS A 351 -20.67 -4.36 2.33
CA LYS A 351 -20.73 -5.56 3.17
C LYS A 351 -20.34 -6.82 2.39
N ALA A 352 -20.81 -6.94 1.15
CA ALA A 352 -20.41 -8.04 0.28
C ALA A 352 -18.90 -8.05 -0.01
N MET A 353 -18.25 -6.89 -0.12
CA MET A 353 -16.79 -6.79 -0.25
C MET A 353 -16.09 -7.36 0.99
N LYS A 354 -16.57 -7.07 2.21
CA LYS A 354 -16.08 -7.70 3.45
C LYS A 354 -16.23 -9.22 3.41
N GLU A 355 -17.40 -9.71 2.98
CA GLU A 355 -17.69 -11.15 2.88
C GLU A 355 -16.77 -11.86 1.87
N ASN A 356 -16.32 -11.16 0.84
CA ASN A 356 -15.33 -11.60 -0.13
C ASN A 356 -13.87 -11.56 0.41
N GLY A 357 -13.68 -11.24 1.70
CA GLY A 357 -12.37 -11.25 2.37
C GLY A 357 -11.59 -9.95 2.32
N TYR A 358 -12.13 -8.89 1.70
CA TYR A 358 -11.49 -7.57 1.67
C TYR A 358 -11.71 -6.81 2.98
N GLN A 359 -10.75 -5.97 3.34
CA GLN A 359 -10.91 -5.04 4.45
C GLN A 359 -11.52 -3.73 3.91
N VAL A 360 -12.62 -3.28 4.52
CA VAL A 360 -13.39 -2.12 4.07
C VAL A 360 -13.48 -1.07 5.17
N LEU A 361 -13.00 0.13 4.89
CA LEU A 361 -13.00 1.27 5.78
C LEU A 361 -13.84 2.38 5.17
N ILE A 362 -14.83 2.88 5.89
CA ILE A 362 -15.69 3.97 5.41
C ILE A 362 -15.74 5.11 6.41
N THR A 363 -15.78 6.34 5.92
CA THR A 363 -16.25 7.49 6.71
C THR A 363 -17.66 7.82 6.29
N THR A 364 -18.53 8.14 7.23
CA THR A 364 -19.92 8.47 6.88
C THR A 364 -20.53 9.49 7.85
N HIS A 365 -21.48 10.24 7.32
CA HIS A 365 -22.41 11.08 8.06
C HIS A 365 -23.85 10.55 7.98
N SER A 366 -24.11 9.47 7.23
CA SER A 366 -25.45 8.97 7.00
C SER A 366 -25.97 8.16 8.21
N PRO A 367 -27.07 8.61 8.85
CA PRO A 367 -27.73 7.80 9.87
C PRO A 367 -28.20 6.44 9.35
N ASN A 368 -28.52 6.33 8.06
CA ASN A 368 -28.94 5.07 7.45
C ASN A 368 -27.82 4.04 7.42
N ILE A 369 -26.61 4.46 7.03
CA ILE A 369 -25.43 3.57 7.04
C ILE A 369 -25.08 3.16 8.49
N VAL A 370 -25.08 4.13 9.40
CA VAL A 370 -24.77 3.86 10.81
C VAL A 370 -25.76 2.89 11.44
N ALA A 371 -27.06 3.02 11.13
CA ALA A 371 -28.11 2.14 11.66
C ALA A 371 -28.02 0.70 11.15
N GLU A 372 -27.45 0.48 9.96
CA GLU A 372 -27.29 -0.86 9.37
C GLU A 372 -25.92 -1.49 9.79
N THR A 373 -25.00 -0.70 10.37
CA THR A 373 -23.66 -1.15 10.76
C THR A 373 -23.66 -1.76 12.16
N ASP A 374 -22.97 -2.90 12.33
CA ASP A 374 -22.79 -3.52 13.64
C ASP A 374 -22.01 -2.58 14.57
N ILE A 375 -22.44 -2.46 15.84
CA ILE A 375 -21.85 -1.54 16.83
C ILE A 375 -20.35 -1.79 17.00
N ALA A 376 -19.91 -3.03 16.91
CA ALA A 376 -18.49 -3.41 17.01
C ALA A 376 -17.64 -2.86 15.86
N ASP A 377 -18.24 -2.54 14.74
CA ASP A 377 -17.58 -2.02 13.55
C ASP A 377 -17.62 -0.48 13.45
N ILE A 378 -18.22 0.20 14.46
CA ILE A 378 -18.34 1.66 14.50
C ILE A 378 -17.23 2.28 15.35
N ILE A 379 -16.52 3.23 14.77
CA ILE A 379 -15.56 4.09 15.46
C ILE A 379 -16.10 5.50 15.49
N TYR A 380 -16.25 6.06 16.69
CA TYR A 380 -16.67 7.44 16.87
C TYR A 380 -15.47 8.36 17.08
N VAL A 381 -15.30 9.30 16.16
CA VAL A 381 -14.21 10.29 16.19
C VAL A 381 -14.74 11.62 16.74
N GLN A 382 -14.07 12.12 17.78
CA GLN A 382 -14.31 13.43 18.35
C GLN A 382 -13.06 14.31 18.19
N ARG A 383 -13.28 15.60 17.97
CA ARG A 383 -12.21 16.59 18.06
C ARG A 383 -11.80 16.72 19.53
N GLN A 384 -10.52 16.56 19.81
CA GLN A 384 -9.92 16.87 21.10
C GLN A 384 -9.73 18.36 21.28
#